data_5a0f08a96553c437f1d470154ba18141
#
_entry.id   5a0f08a96553c437f1d470154ba18141
#
_cell.length_a   1.000
_cell.length_b   1.000
_cell.length_c   1.000
_cell.angle_alpha   90.00
_cell.angle_beta   90.00
_cell.angle_gamma   90.00
#
_symmetry.space_group_name_H-M   'P 1'
#
loop_
_entity.id
_entity.type
_entity.pdbx_description
1 polymer ?
#
loop_
_entity_poly.entity_id
_entity_poly.type
_entity_poly.pdbx_seq_one_letter_code
_entity_poly.pdbx_strand_id
1 'polypeptide(L)'
;TSQLSPHLHFGEITPQQIWHAVRQQAERERIPKDEWRTNQFLTEVYWREFAYHLLFHFPHTPAEPLRPDYARFPWQADAQQLGAWQHGRTGIPMVDAGMRELWATGWMHNRVRMVVGSFLVKNLLVPWQDGASWFWDTLLDADLASNTLGWQWCAGSGADAAPYFRIFNPVSQGEKFDPEGAYVRQWVPEIAKLPDKYLHAPWTAPADVLQIAGVALGSDYPQPIVDLKATRE
;
A
#
# COMPACT_ATOMS: atom_id res chain seq x y z
N THR A 1 -11.74 -6.17 6.21
CA THR A 1 -11.67 -6.43 4.77
C THR A 1 -12.32 -7.76 4.44
N SER A 2 -12.80 -7.93 3.19
CA SER A 2 -13.44 -9.17 2.75
C SER A 2 -12.45 -10.31 2.47
N GLN A 3 -11.20 -9.97 2.16
CA GLN A 3 -10.16 -10.90 1.70
C GLN A 3 -10.57 -11.74 0.47
N LEU A 4 -11.46 -11.23 -0.38
CA LEU A 4 -11.93 -11.92 -1.58
C LEU A 4 -11.02 -11.77 -2.80
N SER A 5 -10.01 -10.93 -2.73
CA SER A 5 -9.13 -10.65 -3.88
C SER A 5 -8.40 -11.88 -4.44
N PRO A 6 -7.86 -12.84 -3.64
CA PRO A 6 -7.31 -14.07 -4.18
C PRO A 6 -8.36 -14.92 -4.89
N HIS A 7 -9.55 -15.07 -4.30
CA HIS A 7 -10.66 -15.84 -4.88
C HIS A 7 -11.17 -15.23 -6.20
N LEU A 8 -11.17 -13.90 -6.30
CA LEU A 8 -11.47 -13.19 -7.54
C LEU A 8 -10.36 -13.39 -8.60
N HIS A 9 -9.10 -13.41 -8.17
CA HIS A 9 -7.97 -13.62 -9.07
C HIS A 9 -8.00 -15.02 -9.70
N PHE A 10 -8.20 -16.05 -8.89
CA PHE A 10 -8.25 -17.45 -9.34
C PHE A 10 -9.62 -17.85 -9.92
N GLY A 11 -10.60 -16.95 -9.98
CA GLY A 11 -11.90 -17.25 -10.57
C GLY A 11 -12.81 -18.17 -9.72
N GLU A 12 -12.49 -18.34 -8.45
CA GLU A 12 -13.34 -19.11 -7.51
C GLU A 12 -14.65 -18.40 -7.22
N ILE A 13 -14.67 -17.07 -7.31
CA ILE A 13 -15.84 -16.21 -7.25
C ILE A 13 -15.77 -15.14 -8.32
N THR A 14 -16.90 -14.77 -8.91
CA THR A 14 -16.96 -13.72 -9.92
C THR A 14 -17.50 -12.41 -9.35
N PRO A 15 -17.17 -11.24 -9.95
CA PRO A 15 -17.76 -9.96 -9.60
C PRO A 15 -19.29 -9.96 -9.65
N GLN A 16 -19.88 -10.66 -10.60
CA GLN A 16 -21.33 -10.81 -10.74
C GLN A 16 -21.95 -11.57 -9.56
N GLN A 17 -21.31 -12.64 -9.10
CA GLN A 17 -21.77 -13.38 -7.92
C GLN A 17 -21.74 -12.51 -6.66
N ILE A 18 -20.68 -11.72 -6.47
CA ILE A 18 -20.58 -10.75 -5.38
C ILE A 18 -21.70 -9.73 -5.46
N TRP A 19 -21.91 -9.13 -6.64
CA TRP A 19 -22.96 -8.14 -6.85
C TRP A 19 -24.35 -8.73 -6.55
N HIS A 20 -24.65 -9.94 -7.01
CA HIS A 20 -25.91 -10.61 -6.73
C HIS A 20 -26.11 -10.93 -5.25
N ALA A 21 -25.05 -11.38 -4.56
CA ALA A 21 -25.11 -11.67 -3.13
C ALA A 21 -25.40 -10.40 -2.31
N VAL A 22 -24.71 -9.29 -2.61
CA VAL A 22 -24.96 -8.00 -1.95
C VAL A 22 -26.38 -7.50 -2.22
N ARG A 23 -26.85 -7.61 -3.48
CA ARG A 23 -28.22 -7.23 -3.83
C ARG A 23 -29.25 -8.06 -3.06
N GLN A 24 -29.11 -9.37 -3.00
CA GLN A 24 -30.03 -10.25 -2.27
C GLN A 24 -30.07 -9.92 -0.77
N GLN A 25 -28.90 -9.64 -0.19
CA GLN A 25 -28.82 -9.24 1.21
C GLN A 25 -29.49 -7.89 1.46
N ALA A 26 -29.24 -6.91 0.59
CA ALA A 26 -29.88 -5.60 0.66
C ALA A 26 -31.41 -5.68 0.52
N GLU A 27 -31.94 -6.56 -0.37
CA GLU A 27 -33.38 -6.81 -0.52
C GLU A 27 -33.99 -7.44 0.77
N ARG A 28 -33.27 -8.38 1.40
CA ARG A 28 -33.70 -8.99 2.68
C ARG A 28 -33.75 -7.98 3.82
N GLU A 29 -32.75 -7.10 3.89
CA GLU A 29 -32.64 -6.07 4.92
C GLU A 29 -33.39 -4.78 4.58
N ARG A 30 -34.04 -4.72 3.40
CA ARG A 30 -34.79 -3.57 2.88
C ARG A 30 -33.96 -2.31 2.76
N ILE A 31 -32.66 -2.45 2.42
CA ILE A 31 -31.74 -1.32 2.18
C ILE A 31 -32.10 -0.68 0.83
N PRO A 32 -32.24 0.66 0.76
CA PRO A 32 -32.52 1.37 -0.49
C PRO A 32 -31.48 1.12 -1.59
N LYS A 33 -31.90 1.15 -2.86
CA LYS A 33 -31.04 0.84 -4.02
C LYS A 33 -29.86 1.78 -4.16
N ASP A 34 -30.06 3.05 -3.91
CA ASP A 34 -29.04 4.11 -3.95
C ASP A 34 -27.98 3.93 -2.86
N GLU A 35 -28.37 3.43 -1.70
CA GLU A 35 -27.46 3.17 -0.59
C GLU A 35 -26.56 1.96 -0.84
N TRP A 36 -27.13 0.77 -1.16
CA TRP A 36 -26.30 -0.43 -1.32
C TRP A 36 -25.46 -0.43 -2.60
N ARG A 37 -25.92 0.24 -3.68
CA ARG A 37 -25.17 0.33 -4.95
C ARG A 37 -23.93 1.23 -4.86
N THR A 38 -23.94 2.20 -3.98
CA THR A 38 -22.83 3.12 -3.73
C THR A 38 -21.97 2.70 -2.54
N ASN A 39 -22.24 1.53 -1.98
CA ASN A 39 -21.46 0.97 -0.88
C ASN A 39 -19.99 0.80 -1.31
N GLN A 40 -19.07 1.19 -0.40
CA GLN A 40 -17.63 1.13 -0.64
C GLN A 40 -17.16 -0.25 -1.10
N PHE A 41 -17.73 -1.32 -0.56
CA PHE A 41 -17.38 -2.69 -0.94
C PHE A 41 -17.65 -2.98 -2.43
N LEU A 42 -18.80 -2.57 -2.96
CA LEU A 42 -19.10 -2.70 -4.39
C LEU A 42 -18.28 -1.74 -5.25
N THR A 43 -17.99 -0.55 -4.73
CA THR A 43 -17.13 0.40 -5.41
C THR A 43 -15.75 -0.21 -5.68
N GLU A 44 -15.19 -0.98 -4.75
CA GLU A 44 -13.91 -1.68 -4.96
C GLU A 44 -14.02 -2.77 -6.06
N VAL A 45 -15.17 -3.44 -6.16
CA VAL A 45 -15.41 -4.39 -7.27
C VAL A 45 -15.49 -3.66 -8.61
N TYR A 46 -16.11 -2.47 -8.66
CA TYR A 46 -16.15 -1.66 -9.88
C TYR A 46 -14.78 -1.13 -10.29
N TRP A 47 -13.92 -0.76 -9.33
CA TRP A 47 -12.53 -0.38 -9.61
C TRP A 47 -11.76 -1.51 -10.27
N ARG A 48 -11.99 -2.77 -9.87
CA ARG A 48 -11.41 -3.94 -10.51
C ARG A 48 -11.85 -4.05 -11.98
N GLU A 49 -13.14 -3.93 -12.28
CA GLU A 49 -13.66 -3.96 -13.64
C GLU A 49 -13.12 -2.80 -14.49
N PHE A 50 -13.00 -1.62 -13.91
CA PHE A 50 -12.39 -0.47 -14.56
C PHE A 50 -10.91 -0.71 -14.89
N ALA A 51 -10.16 -1.36 -14.01
CA ALA A 51 -8.77 -1.72 -14.27
C ALA A 51 -8.64 -2.65 -15.48
N TYR A 52 -9.50 -3.66 -15.58
CA TYR A 52 -9.54 -4.56 -16.75
C TYR A 52 -9.91 -3.83 -18.03
N HIS A 53 -10.86 -2.91 -17.95
CA HIS A 53 -11.22 -2.06 -19.09
C HIS A 53 -10.04 -1.22 -19.58
N LEU A 54 -9.30 -0.61 -18.66
CA LEU A 54 -8.10 0.16 -19.00
C LEU A 54 -7.02 -0.72 -19.64
N LEU A 55 -6.73 -1.88 -19.04
CA LEU A 55 -5.71 -2.78 -19.56
C LEU A 55 -6.07 -3.30 -20.97
N PHE A 56 -7.35 -3.57 -21.23
CA PHE A 56 -7.82 -4.00 -22.55
C PHE A 56 -7.59 -2.92 -23.62
N HIS A 57 -7.89 -1.65 -23.32
CA HIS A 57 -7.73 -0.55 -24.27
C HIS A 57 -6.30 0.01 -24.34
N PHE A 58 -5.51 -0.16 -23.28
CA PHE A 58 -4.15 0.35 -23.14
C PHE A 58 -3.19 -0.77 -22.71
N PRO A 59 -2.95 -1.80 -23.53
CA PRO A 59 -2.19 -2.99 -23.16
C PRO A 59 -0.70 -2.74 -22.87
N HIS A 60 -0.16 -1.56 -23.20
CA HIS A 60 1.20 -1.15 -22.89
C HIS A 60 1.38 -0.70 -21.43
N THR A 61 0.30 -0.42 -20.71
CA THR A 61 0.34 0.20 -19.37
C THR A 61 1.03 -0.62 -18.27
N PRO A 62 1.19 -1.95 -18.33
CA PRO A 62 2.04 -2.66 -17.37
C PRO A 62 3.52 -2.26 -17.41
N ALA A 63 4.01 -1.77 -18.55
CA ALA A 63 5.41 -1.38 -18.74
C ALA A 63 5.60 0.13 -18.84
N GLU A 64 4.63 0.84 -19.42
CA GLU A 64 4.72 2.24 -19.76
C GLU A 64 3.62 3.07 -19.05
N PRO A 65 3.88 4.34 -18.70
CA PRO A 65 2.84 5.18 -18.12
C PRO A 65 1.69 5.43 -19.10
N LEU A 66 0.45 5.42 -18.62
CA LEU A 66 -0.72 5.78 -19.43
C LEU A 66 -0.62 7.20 -19.98
N ARG A 67 -0.05 8.12 -19.19
CA ARG A 67 0.27 9.48 -19.61
C ARG A 67 1.72 9.54 -20.09
N PRO A 68 2.00 9.66 -21.40
CA PRO A 68 3.35 9.57 -21.97
C PRO A 68 4.36 10.58 -21.40
N ASP A 69 3.91 11.75 -20.94
CA ASP A 69 4.78 12.77 -20.36
C ASP A 69 5.54 12.27 -19.13
N TYR A 70 4.95 11.32 -18.38
CA TYR A 70 5.58 10.72 -17.20
C TYR A 70 6.69 9.72 -17.53
N ALA A 71 6.89 9.34 -18.78
CA ALA A 71 8.01 8.52 -19.19
C ALA A 71 9.37 9.24 -18.99
N ARG A 72 9.34 10.58 -18.91
CA ARG A 72 10.53 11.41 -18.71
C ARG A 72 10.79 11.74 -17.25
N PHE A 73 10.00 11.20 -16.32
CA PHE A 73 10.19 11.47 -14.90
C PHE A 73 11.58 10.97 -14.46
N PRO A 74 12.37 11.77 -13.71
CA PRO A 74 13.75 11.43 -13.34
C PRO A 74 13.77 10.46 -12.15
N TRP A 75 13.37 9.22 -12.40
CA TRP A 75 13.43 8.16 -11.40
C TRP A 75 14.86 7.91 -10.93
N GLN A 76 15.01 7.53 -9.67
CA GLN A 76 16.28 7.18 -9.05
C GLN A 76 16.34 5.67 -8.84
N ALA A 77 17.16 4.98 -9.63
CA ALA A 77 17.37 3.54 -9.47
C ALA A 77 18.40 3.29 -8.36
N ASP A 78 17.96 3.22 -7.11
CA ASP A 78 18.77 2.89 -5.95
C ASP A 78 18.44 1.48 -5.45
N ALA A 79 19.32 0.52 -5.78
CA ALA A 79 19.15 -0.88 -5.40
C ALA A 79 19.19 -1.09 -3.87
N GLN A 80 19.89 -0.26 -3.11
CA GLN A 80 19.96 -0.36 -1.66
C GLN A 80 18.63 0.09 -1.02
N GLN A 81 18.08 1.20 -1.48
CA GLN A 81 16.78 1.70 -1.02
C GLN A 81 15.65 0.76 -1.43
N LEU A 82 15.66 0.25 -2.66
CA LEU A 82 14.70 -0.76 -3.11
C LEU A 82 14.78 -2.01 -2.25
N GLY A 83 15.97 -2.54 -1.99
CA GLY A 83 16.16 -3.71 -1.13
C GLY A 83 15.71 -3.47 0.31
N ALA A 84 15.97 -2.29 0.88
CA ALA A 84 15.47 -1.92 2.21
C ALA A 84 13.95 -1.90 2.25
N TRP A 85 13.29 -1.36 1.22
CA TRP A 85 11.84 -1.36 1.08
C TRP A 85 11.28 -2.77 0.94
N GLN A 86 11.82 -3.59 0.05
CA GLN A 86 11.39 -4.98 -0.19
C GLN A 86 11.42 -5.84 1.08
N HIS A 87 12.44 -5.63 1.93
CA HIS A 87 12.66 -6.43 3.14
C HIS A 87 12.07 -5.80 4.41
N GLY A 88 11.33 -4.68 4.30
CA GLY A 88 10.77 -3.99 5.46
C GLY A 88 11.84 -3.52 6.45
N ARG A 89 12.88 -2.85 5.93
CA ARG A 89 14.04 -2.31 6.68
C ARG A 89 14.30 -0.86 6.36
N THR A 90 13.23 -0.10 6.12
CA THR A 90 13.33 1.34 5.78
C THR A 90 13.53 2.23 7.00
N GLY A 91 13.29 1.70 8.20
CA GLY A 91 13.23 2.49 9.43
C GLY A 91 11.92 3.29 9.58
N ILE A 92 10.94 3.04 8.71
CA ILE A 92 9.61 3.65 8.75
C ILE A 92 8.59 2.56 9.12
N PRO A 93 8.11 2.52 10.38
CA PRO A 93 7.38 1.38 10.93
C PRO A 93 6.17 0.92 10.12
N MET A 94 5.34 1.84 9.62
CA MET A 94 4.16 1.49 8.83
C MET A 94 4.53 0.86 7.47
N VAL A 95 5.63 1.32 6.86
CA VAL A 95 6.15 0.74 5.61
C VAL A 95 6.73 -0.63 5.88
N ASP A 96 7.57 -0.75 6.90
CA ASP A 96 8.25 -1.99 7.25
C ASP A 96 7.24 -3.08 7.67
N ALA A 97 6.22 -2.71 8.45
CA ALA A 97 5.12 -3.60 8.81
C ALA A 97 4.40 -4.14 7.57
N GLY A 98 4.07 -3.27 6.62
CA GLY A 98 3.39 -3.67 5.39
C GLY A 98 4.20 -4.63 4.52
N MET A 99 5.49 -4.35 4.35
CA MET A 99 6.36 -5.20 3.52
C MET A 99 6.65 -6.55 4.19
N ARG A 100 6.75 -6.60 5.53
CA ARG A 100 6.91 -7.85 6.28
C ARG A 100 5.63 -8.70 6.30
N GLU A 101 4.44 -8.07 6.45
CA GLU A 101 3.16 -8.75 6.27
C GLU A 101 3.06 -9.39 4.89
N LEU A 102 3.37 -8.61 3.84
CA LEU A 102 3.36 -9.10 2.46
C LEU A 102 4.25 -10.33 2.30
N TRP A 103 5.50 -10.27 2.74
CA TRP A 103 6.43 -11.39 2.64
C TRP A 103 5.98 -12.63 3.41
N ALA A 104 5.40 -12.45 4.59
CA ALA A 104 4.99 -13.56 5.45
C ALA A 104 3.68 -14.22 4.99
N THR A 105 2.75 -13.44 4.39
CA THR A 105 1.38 -13.90 4.14
C THR A 105 0.97 -13.89 2.67
N GLY A 106 1.70 -13.18 1.81
CA GLY A 106 1.29 -12.92 0.44
C GLY A 106 0.12 -11.95 0.32
N TRP A 107 -0.26 -11.27 1.42
CA TRP A 107 -1.40 -10.35 1.43
C TRP A 107 -1.04 -9.03 2.12
N MET A 108 -1.72 -7.96 1.73
CA MET A 108 -1.57 -6.63 2.34
C MET A 108 -2.88 -5.86 2.20
N HIS A 109 -3.30 -5.20 3.27
CA HIS A 109 -4.48 -4.33 3.26
C HIS A 109 -4.33 -3.21 2.22
N ASN A 110 -5.40 -2.86 1.48
CA ASN A 110 -5.37 -1.82 0.44
C ASN A 110 -4.75 -0.49 0.92
N ARG A 111 -5.11 -0.02 2.12
CA ARG A 111 -4.53 1.20 2.70
C ARG A 111 -3.01 1.10 2.84
N VAL A 112 -2.50 -0.04 3.27
CA VAL A 112 -1.07 -0.26 3.44
C VAL A 112 -0.37 -0.29 2.08
N ARG A 113 -0.97 -0.94 1.05
CA ARG A 113 -0.45 -0.90 -0.34
C ARG A 113 -0.28 0.54 -0.84
N MET A 114 -1.25 1.42 -0.56
CA MET A 114 -1.15 2.84 -0.92
C MET A 114 0.00 3.55 -0.19
N VAL A 115 0.22 3.26 1.09
CA VAL A 115 1.29 3.88 1.88
C VAL A 115 2.65 3.41 1.40
N VAL A 116 2.87 2.10 1.27
CA VAL A 116 4.17 1.55 0.85
C VAL A 116 4.48 1.89 -0.61
N GLY A 117 3.47 1.90 -1.48
CA GLY A 117 3.63 2.34 -2.88
C GLY A 117 3.96 3.83 -2.99
N SER A 118 3.22 4.68 -2.27
CA SER A 118 3.52 6.12 -2.22
C SER A 118 4.93 6.39 -1.67
N PHE A 119 5.36 5.66 -0.64
CA PHE A 119 6.70 5.80 -0.09
C PHE A 119 7.78 5.45 -1.12
N LEU A 120 7.64 4.33 -1.84
CA LEU A 120 8.59 3.94 -2.88
C LEU A 120 8.72 5.01 -3.98
N VAL A 121 7.58 5.44 -4.55
CA VAL A 121 7.60 6.31 -5.75
C VAL A 121 7.76 7.79 -5.44
N LYS A 122 7.38 8.25 -4.25
CA LYS A 122 7.34 9.68 -3.90
C LYS A 122 8.44 10.10 -2.93
N ASN A 123 8.86 9.22 -2.01
CA ASN A 123 9.92 9.52 -1.07
C ASN A 123 11.28 8.96 -1.54
N LEU A 124 11.29 7.77 -2.14
CA LEU A 124 12.53 7.16 -2.65
C LEU A 124 12.76 7.46 -4.14
N LEU A 125 11.75 7.94 -4.86
CA LEU A 125 11.79 8.20 -6.32
C LEU A 125 12.19 6.95 -7.15
N VAL A 126 11.99 5.76 -6.59
CA VAL A 126 12.25 4.49 -7.30
C VAL A 126 11.16 4.28 -8.35
N PRO A 127 11.50 3.75 -9.55
CA PRO A 127 10.52 3.46 -10.58
C PRO A 127 9.37 2.59 -10.07
N TRP A 128 8.14 2.99 -10.40
CA TRP A 128 6.96 2.23 -9.97
C TRP A 128 6.94 0.79 -10.51
N GLN A 129 7.60 0.55 -11.66
CA GLN A 129 7.72 -0.78 -12.26
C GLN A 129 8.44 -1.77 -11.34
N ASP A 130 9.45 -1.32 -10.59
CA ASP A 130 10.18 -2.16 -9.64
C ASP A 130 9.26 -2.60 -8.49
N GLY A 131 8.43 -1.68 -8.00
CA GLY A 131 7.41 -2.00 -7.01
C GLY A 131 6.31 -2.92 -7.56
N ALA A 132 5.87 -2.68 -8.80
CA ALA A 132 4.87 -3.51 -9.47
C ALA A 132 5.36 -4.94 -9.69
N SER A 133 6.62 -5.11 -10.06
CA SER A 133 7.27 -6.43 -10.20
C SER A 133 7.34 -7.16 -8.86
N TRP A 134 7.75 -6.46 -7.79
CA TRP A 134 7.79 -7.05 -6.46
C TRP A 134 6.41 -7.51 -5.97
N PHE A 135 5.38 -6.70 -6.18
CA PHE A 135 4.01 -7.07 -5.83
C PHE A 135 3.49 -8.25 -6.67
N TRP A 136 3.87 -8.30 -7.95
CA TRP A 136 3.54 -9.43 -8.82
C TRP A 136 4.08 -10.75 -8.29
N ASP A 137 5.31 -10.74 -7.80
CA ASP A 137 6.00 -11.93 -7.30
C ASP A 137 5.55 -12.36 -5.89
N THR A 138 5.05 -11.42 -5.08
CA THR A 138 4.82 -11.67 -3.65
C THR A 138 3.35 -11.71 -3.23
N LEU A 139 2.43 -11.08 -4.00
CA LEU A 139 1.01 -11.07 -3.68
C LEU A 139 0.30 -12.34 -4.15
N LEU A 140 -0.46 -12.99 -3.28
CA LEU A 140 -1.37 -14.09 -3.63
C LEU A 140 -2.52 -13.64 -4.54
N ASP A 141 -2.90 -12.38 -4.47
CA ASP A 141 -3.95 -11.76 -5.28
C ASP A 141 -3.39 -10.93 -6.44
N ALA A 142 -2.15 -11.21 -6.86
CA ALA A 142 -1.50 -10.50 -7.97
C ALA A 142 -2.34 -10.58 -9.23
N ASP A 143 -2.91 -9.46 -9.63
CA ASP A 143 -3.76 -9.29 -10.81
C ASP A 143 -3.17 -8.17 -11.68
N LEU A 144 -2.87 -8.48 -12.95
CA LEU A 144 -2.14 -7.56 -13.82
C LEU A 144 -2.84 -6.20 -13.96
N ALA A 145 -4.16 -6.21 -14.14
CA ALA A 145 -4.93 -4.99 -14.33
C ALA A 145 -4.95 -4.14 -13.05
N SER A 146 -5.27 -4.76 -11.91
CA SER A 146 -5.34 -4.08 -10.62
C SER A 146 -3.96 -3.61 -10.14
N ASN A 147 -2.91 -4.41 -10.33
CA ASN A 147 -1.54 -4.06 -9.99
C ASN A 147 -1.07 -2.85 -10.81
N THR A 148 -1.27 -2.88 -12.12
CA THR A 148 -0.94 -1.78 -13.03
C THR A 148 -1.68 -0.50 -12.66
N LEU A 149 -3.01 -0.56 -12.48
CA LEU A 149 -3.81 0.60 -12.10
C LEU A 149 -3.33 1.19 -10.77
N GLY A 150 -3.13 0.35 -9.75
CA GLY A 150 -2.72 0.78 -8.41
C GLY A 150 -1.34 1.45 -8.39
N TRP A 151 -0.37 0.89 -9.09
CA TRP A 151 0.97 1.48 -9.17
C TRP A 151 1.01 2.78 -9.96
N GLN A 152 0.31 2.86 -11.08
CA GLN A 152 0.20 4.11 -11.83
C GLN A 152 -0.63 5.17 -11.11
N TRP A 153 -1.59 4.76 -10.27
CA TRP A 153 -2.26 5.68 -9.36
C TRP A 153 -1.28 6.29 -8.35
N CYS A 154 -0.44 5.46 -7.70
CA CYS A 154 0.58 5.93 -6.76
C CYS A 154 1.60 6.86 -7.44
N ALA A 155 2.06 6.51 -8.64
CA ALA A 155 3.03 7.28 -9.42
C ALA A 155 2.48 8.59 -9.96
N GLY A 156 1.16 8.70 -10.10
CA GLY A 156 0.53 9.89 -10.69
C GLY A 156 0.36 9.82 -12.20
N SER A 157 0.72 8.71 -12.84
CA SER A 157 0.76 8.53 -14.31
C SER A 157 -0.47 7.85 -14.91
N GLY A 158 -1.39 7.35 -14.08
CA GLY A 158 -2.57 6.60 -14.50
C GLY A 158 -3.79 7.46 -14.87
N ALA A 159 -4.92 6.79 -15.15
CA ALA A 159 -6.17 7.41 -15.57
C ALA A 159 -6.83 8.23 -14.46
N ASP A 160 -6.92 7.67 -13.25
CA ASP A 160 -7.45 8.33 -12.04
C ASP A 160 -6.32 8.50 -11.03
N ALA A 161 -5.19 9.02 -11.50
CA ALA A 161 -3.99 9.10 -10.72
C ALA A 161 -4.11 10.04 -9.52
N ALA A 162 -3.51 9.65 -8.40
CA ALA A 162 -3.33 10.56 -7.27
C ALA A 162 -2.59 11.81 -7.74
N PRO A 163 -3.02 13.03 -7.34
CA PRO A 163 -2.28 14.24 -7.66
C PRO A 163 -0.82 14.11 -7.23
N TYR A 164 0.11 14.67 -8.01
CA TYR A 164 1.54 14.55 -7.75
C TYR A 164 1.95 15.01 -6.33
N PHE A 165 1.24 16.01 -5.78
CA PHE A 165 1.47 16.54 -4.44
C PHE A 165 0.86 15.67 -3.33
N ARG A 166 0.07 14.64 -3.65
CA ARG A 166 -0.50 13.74 -2.65
C ARG A 166 0.54 12.69 -2.27
N ILE A 167 1.26 12.95 -1.19
CA ILE A 167 2.18 12.00 -0.56
C ILE A 167 1.50 11.47 0.69
N PHE A 168 1.39 10.13 0.81
CA PHE A 168 0.90 9.50 2.02
C PHE A 168 2.03 9.46 3.05
N ASN A 169 2.02 10.39 4.00
CA ASN A 169 3.00 10.38 5.07
C ASN A 169 2.79 9.13 5.95
N PRO A 170 3.74 8.17 5.99
CA PRO A 170 3.55 6.89 6.69
C PRO A 170 3.31 7.06 8.19
N VAL A 171 3.90 8.08 8.82
CA VAL A 171 3.72 8.37 10.25
C VAL A 171 2.28 8.77 10.52
N SER A 172 1.78 9.80 9.83
CA SER A 172 0.40 10.27 10.04
C SER A 172 -0.66 9.23 9.61
N GLN A 173 -0.34 8.37 8.64
CA GLN A 173 -1.22 7.24 8.29
C GLN A 173 -1.24 6.20 9.41
N GLY A 174 -0.09 5.90 10.02
CA GLY A 174 -0.01 5.02 11.19
C GLY A 174 -0.79 5.57 12.37
N GLU A 175 -0.53 6.80 12.77
CA GLU A 175 -1.25 7.47 13.87
C GLU A 175 -2.78 7.48 13.68
N LYS A 176 -3.23 7.63 12.44
CA LYS A 176 -4.67 7.68 12.13
C LYS A 176 -5.36 6.31 12.09
N PHE A 177 -4.71 5.29 11.54
CA PHE A 177 -5.35 4.00 11.23
C PHE A 177 -4.87 2.84 12.11
N ASP A 178 -3.80 3.04 12.87
CA ASP A 178 -3.24 2.11 13.85
C ASP A 178 -2.81 2.89 15.11
N PRO A 179 -3.71 3.67 15.75
CA PRO A 179 -3.35 4.60 16.84
C PRO A 179 -2.77 3.87 18.07
N GLU A 180 -3.20 2.65 18.32
CA GLU A 180 -2.70 1.79 19.41
C GLU A 180 -1.48 0.95 18.98
N GLY A 181 -1.09 1.04 17.71
CA GLY A 181 0.06 0.35 17.15
C GLY A 181 -0.07 -1.17 17.07
N ALA A 182 -1.28 -1.72 17.08
CA ALA A 182 -1.48 -3.16 17.06
C ALA A 182 -0.87 -3.81 15.80
N TYR A 183 -1.06 -3.18 14.65
CA TYR A 183 -0.52 -3.64 13.38
C TYR A 183 1.01 -3.55 13.34
N VAL A 184 1.58 -2.39 13.71
CA VAL A 184 3.03 -2.19 13.72
C VAL A 184 3.69 -3.13 14.73
N ARG A 185 3.14 -3.29 15.94
CA ARG A 185 3.70 -4.20 16.97
C ARG A 185 3.73 -5.65 16.52
N GLN A 186 2.73 -6.08 15.74
CA GLN A 186 2.66 -7.44 15.19
C GLN A 186 3.79 -7.70 14.19
N TRP A 187 4.05 -6.76 13.28
CA TRP A 187 4.95 -6.96 12.15
C TRP A 187 6.36 -6.40 12.35
N VAL A 188 6.53 -5.53 13.37
CA VAL A 188 7.83 -4.94 13.74
C VAL A 188 8.05 -5.16 15.24
N PRO A 189 8.26 -6.41 15.66
CA PRO A 189 8.34 -6.75 17.08
C PRO A 189 9.52 -6.09 17.80
N GLU A 190 10.57 -5.67 17.09
CA GLU A 190 11.74 -5.00 17.65
C GLU A 190 11.38 -3.71 18.38
N ILE A 191 10.35 -2.99 17.92
CA ILE A 191 9.90 -1.73 18.52
C ILE A 191 8.59 -1.87 19.30
N ALA A 192 8.08 -3.09 19.48
CA ALA A 192 6.76 -3.31 20.07
C ALA A 192 6.57 -2.78 21.49
N LYS A 193 7.65 -2.59 22.26
CA LYS A 193 7.61 -2.06 23.62
C LYS A 193 7.64 -0.54 23.71
N LEU A 194 7.78 0.15 22.58
CA LEU A 194 7.73 1.61 22.57
C LEU A 194 6.32 2.10 22.94
N PRO A 195 6.21 3.21 23.69
CA PRO A 195 4.93 3.90 23.87
C PRO A 195 4.30 4.30 22.54
N ASP A 196 2.96 4.28 22.45
CA ASP A 196 2.20 4.59 21.23
C ASP A 196 2.63 5.90 20.57
N LYS A 197 2.92 6.91 21.38
CA LYS A 197 3.39 8.23 20.94
C LYS A 197 4.63 8.18 20.02
N TYR A 198 5.50 7.19 20.19
CA TYR A 198 6.76 7.08 19.44
C TYR A 198 6.78 5.90 18.48
N LEU A 199 5.75 5.06 18.51
CA LEU A 199 5.76 3.80 17.76
C LEU A 199 5.83 4.00 16.26
N HIS A 200 5.13 5.01 15.72
CA HIS A 200 5.13 5.32 14.28
C HIS A 200 6.31 6.19 13.83
N ALA A 201 7.07 6.76 14.79
CA ALA A 201 8.26 7.57 14.52
C ALA A 201 9.34 7.34 15.61
N PRO A 202 9.93 6.13 15.71
CA PRO A 202 10.88 5.77 16.78
C PRO A 202 12.07 6.71 16.91
N TRP A 203 12.53 7.31 15.84
CA TRP A 203 13.64 8.25 15.80
C TRP A 203 13.35 9.57 16.53
N THR A 204 12.11 9.84 16.91
CA THR A 204 11.72 11.00 17.71
C THR A 204 11.71 10.71 19.21
N ALA A 205 11.88 9.44 19.61
CA ALA A 205 11.86 9.05 21.00
C ALA A 205 13.12 9.51 21.73
N PRO A 206 13.01 10.02 22.97
CA PRO A 206 14.17 10.29 23.83
C PRO A 206 14.98 9.03 24.10
N ALA A 207 16.28 9.20 24.36
CA ALA A 207 17.20 8.08 24.55
C ALA A 207 16.82 7.18 25.74
N ASP A 208 16.31 7.75 26.82
CA ASP A 208 15.83 7.02 27.99
C ASP A 208 14.60 6.16 27.68
N VAL A 209 13.68 6.65 26.83
CA VAL A 209 12.51 5.88 26.36
C VAL A 209 12.95 4.71 25.50
N LEU A 210 13.90 4.91 24.58
CA LEU A 210 14.45 3.84 23.75
C LEU A 210 15.14 2.78 24.63
N GLN A 211 15.92 3.21 25.62
CA GLN A 211 16.62 2.32 26.56
C GLN A 211 15.63 1.48 27.38
N ILE A 212 14.56 2.09 27.92
CA ILE A 212 13.52 1.38 28.69
C ILE A 212 12.79 0.36 27.79
N ALA A 213 12.53 0.71 26.52
CA ALA A 213 11.91 -0.19 25.56
C ALA A 213 12.87 -1.30 25.08
N GLY A 214 14.17 -1.18 25.33
CA GLY A 214 15.20 -2.09 24.88
C GLY A 214 15.43 -2.01 23.36
N VAL A 215 15.38 -0.80 22.79
CA VAL A 215 15.51 -0.56 21.36
C VAL A 215 16.76 0.27 21.07
N ALA A 216 17.67 -0.25 20.27
CA ALA A 216 18.82 0.48 19.75
C ALA A 216 18.60 0.75 18.24
N LEU A 217 18.28 2.01 17.89
CA LEU A 217 18.12 2.42 16.50
C LEU A 217 19.44 2.36 15.74
N GLY A 218 19.42 1.78 14.56
CA GLY A 218 20.62 1.49 13.75
C GLY A 218 21.21 0.11 14.00
N SER A 219 20.77 -0.59 15.06
CA SER A 219 21.19 -1.95 15.40
C SER A 219 19.99 -2.91 15.39
N ASP A 220 19.07 -2.75 16.36
CA ASP A 220 17.89 -3.63 16.50
C ASP A 220 16.83 -3.28 15.46
N TYR A 221 16.63 -1.99 15.22
CA TYR A 221 15.74 -1.46 14.20
C TYR A 221 16.44 -0.34 13.41
N PRO A 222 16.30 -0.27 12.07
CA PRO A 222 17.02 0.72 11.26
C PRO A 222 16.65 2.17 11.62
N GLN A 223 17.59 3.07 11.41
CA GLN A 223 17.27 4.49 11.25
C GLN A 223 16.48 4.70 9.94
N PRO A 224 15.62 5.74 9.84
CA PRO A 224 14.98 6.08 8.58
C PRO A 224 15.99 6.26 7.44
N ILE A 225 15.76 5.57 6.33
CA ILE A 225 16.66 5.67 5.15
C ILE A 225 16.52 7.01 4.41
N VAL A 226 15.46 7.76 4.69
CA VAL A 226 15.21 9.11 4.16
C VAL A 226 14.57 10.01 5.20
N ASP A 227 14.80 11.32 5.08
CA ASP A 227 14.04 12.33 5.82
C ASP A 227 12.69 12.56 5.13
N LEU A 228 11.60 12.16 5.79
CA LEU A 228 10.24 12.29 5.27
C LEU A 228 9.80 13.75 5.04
N LYS A 229 10.42 14.72 5.71
CA LYS A 229 10.12 16.14 5.51
C LYS A 229 10.85 16.64 4.25
N ALA A 230 12.14 16.36 4.14
CA ALA A 230 12.95 16.78 3.00
C ALA A 230 12.46 16.15 1.68
N THR A 231 12.04 14.89 1.69
CA THR A 231 11.54 14.19 0.48
C THR A 231 10.12 14.58 0.07
N ARG A 232 9.46 15.48 0.82
CA ARG A 232 8.12 16.00 0.49
C ARG A 232 8.19 17.33 -0.28
N GLU A 233 9.29 18.06 -0.21
CA GLU A 233 9.55 19.33 -0.90
C GLU A 233 9.99 19.09 -2.36
#